data_29dccb40996289dbd981b75f1c9e0360
#
_entry.id   29dccb40996289dbd981b75f1c9e0360
#
_cell.length_a   1.000
_cell.length_b   1.000
_cell.length_c   1.000
_cell.angle_alpha   90.00
_cell.angle_beta   90.00
_cell.angle_gamma   90.00
#
_symmetry.space_group_name_H-M   'P 1'
#
loop_
_entity.id
_entity.type
_entity.pdbx_description
1 polymer ?
#
loop_
_entity_poly.entity_id
_entity_poly.type
_entity_poly.pdbx_seq_one_letter_code
_entity_poly.pdbx_strand_id
1 'polypeptide(L)'
;AYRAKPRLSVGESFVGIVLRRRKAMQLENVQVSGRYQNTAVAREEGLVSLLSVPLVFAERATGTVNLYTGEPHTFSDEEVRLLSAYAELSALALEKARLYDRTVAVEEQLRESERLTSLGLLAAELAHEIRNPLTVMKMLHHSVSAGFPADEPRANDLRVMGEKMDHLNRIVDRVLDLARRNEPELAPVQVNRLLDDLGILTRHKCRAQQVDLVPDFDGRLPEILGDPTLLEQAFLNLTLNALEAMPSGGRLSIRTRPLPLYPRTAEPTHVLVRFRDTGIGMPEEQRQRAFTSLLSSTKPKGTGLGLAMVARVVEAHEGQIRIWSRPHRGTTISMVLPIRAEPATVPGHGIPTEVDPGGTAAEARNHTEA
;
A
#
# COMPACT_ATOMS: atom_id res chain seq x y z
N ALA A 1 -0.73 10.29 -36.55
CA ALA A 1 0.71 9.94 -36.45
C ALA A 1 1.31 10.54 -35.16
N TYR A 2 1.11 11.83 -34.85
CA TYR A 2 1.75 12.51 -33.72
C TYR A 2 1.45 11.88 -32.32
N ARG A 3 0.23 11.36 -32.09
CA ARG A 3 -0.17 10.71 -30.86
C ARG A 3 0.44 9.30 -30.66
N ALA A 4 0.94 8.68 -31.71
CA ALA A 4 1.55 7.34 -31.69
C ALA A 4 3.08 7.38 -31.48
N LYS A 5 3.66 8.54 -31.12
CA LYS A 5 5.10 8.68 -30.91
C LYS A 5 5.61 7.79 -29.78
N PRO A 6 6.74 7.12 -29.96
CA PRO A 6 7.40 6.39 -28.89
C PRO A 6 7.80 7.35 -27.76
N ARG A 7 7.89 6.84 -26.52
CA ARG A 7 8.41 7.60 -25.38
C ARG A 7 9.87 8.00 -25.66
N LEU A 8 10.15 9.30 -25.60
CA LEU A 8 11.50 9.81 -25.81
C LEU A 8 12.29 9.79 -24.49
N SER A 9 13.55 9.38 -24.55
CA SER A 9 14.48 9.53 -23.45
C SER A 9 14.81 11.02 -23.23
N VAL A 10 14.70 11.48 -22.00
CA VAL A 10 15.10 12.87 -21.62
C VAL A 10 16.59 13.10 -21.85
N GLY A 11 17.41 12.05 -21.88
CA GLY A 11 18.87 12.12 -22.08
C GLY A 11 19.27 12.52 -23.50
N GLU A 12 18.56 12.09 -24.52
CA GLU A 12 19.02 12.09 -25.91
C GLU A 12 18.16 12.94 -26.86
N SER A 13 16.99 13.40 -26.45
CA SER A 13 16.07 14.14 -27.29
C SER A 13 16.30 15.65 -27.26
N PHE A 14 15.96 16.34 -28.36
CA PHE A 14 15.98 17.80 -28.41
C PHE A 14 15.17 18.43 -27.28
N VAL A 15 13.96 17.93 -27.04
CA VAL A 15 13.10 18.32 -25.91
C VAL A 15 13.78 18.06 -24.58
N GLY A 16 14.50 16.96 -24.43
CA GLY A 16 15.28 16.65 -23.22
C GLY A 16 16.43 17.64 -22.98
N ILE A 17 17.06 18.15 -24.04
CA ILE A 17 18.07 19.22 -23.94
C ILE A 17 17.44 20.51 -23.43
N VAL A 18 16.27 20.89 -23.97
CA VAL A 18 15.50 22.08 -23.53
C VAL A 18 15.17 21.99 -22.05
N LEU A 19 14.67 20.83 -21.58
CA LEU A 19 14.36 20.58 -20.18
C LEU A 19 15.59 20.72 -19.27
N ARG A 20 16.72 20.13 -19.66
CA ARG A 20 17.95 20.21 -18.86
C ARG A 20 18.54 21.62 -18.83
N ARG A 21 18.57 22.31 -19.97
CA ARG A 21 19.10 23.66 -20.07
C ARG A 21 18.17 24.72 -19.50
N ARG A 22 16.89 24.41 -19.35
CA ARG A 22 15.83 25.36 -18.92
C ARG A 22 15.82 26.64 -19.78
N LYS A 23 16.16 26.53 -21.05
CA LYS A 23 16.19 27.64 -21.99
C LYS A 23 15.45 27.28 -23.27
N ALA A 24 14.75 28.26 -23.83
CA ALA A 24 14.15 28.12 -25.14
C ALA A 24 15.22 27.76 -26.19
N MET A 25 14.85 26.88 -27.12
CA MET A 25 15.70 26.46 -28.22
C MET A 25 14.85 26.29 -29.47
N GLN A 26 15.42 26.62 -30.62
CA GLN A 26 14.75 26.52 -31.93
C GLN A 26 15.55 25.65 -32.89
N LEU A 27 14.83 25.08 -33.87
CA LEU A 27 15.36 24.35 -35.01
C LEU A 27 14.68 24.91 -36.26
N GLU A 28 15.45 25.34 -37.24
CA GLU A 28 14.94 25.86 -38.50
C GLU A 28 14.27 24.77 -39.36
N ASN A 29 14.79 23.55 -39.30
CA ASN A 29 14.22 22.42 -40.03
C ASN A 29 14.33 21.10 -39.25
N VAL A 30 13.22 20.61 -38.70
CA VAL A 30 13.13 19.35 -37.94
C VAL A 30 13.14 18.10 -38.83
N GLN A 31 12.89 18.25 -40.12
CA GLN A 31 12.82 17.12 -41.07
C GLN A 31 14.20 16.62 -41.50
N VAL A 32 15.24 17.46 -41.35
CA VAL A 32 16.63 17.13 -41.73
C VAL A 32 17.62 17.25 -40.55
N SER A 33 17.18 17.80 -39.42
CA SER A 33 18.04 18.00 -38.26
C SER A 33 18.39 16.70 -37.58
N GLY A 34 19.68 16.37 -37.46
CA GLY A 34 20.16 15.22 -36.66
C GLY A 34 19.90 15.33 -35.15
N ARG A 35 19.44 16.49 -34.66
CA ARG A 35 19.08 16.72 -33.25
C ARG A 35 17.61 16.40 -32.96
N TYR A 36 16.78 16.20 -34.00
CA TYR A 36 15.36 15.90 -33.85
C TYR A 36 15.07 14.42 -34.16
N GLN A 37 14.52 13.68 -33.22
CA GLN A 37 14.41 12.21 -33.29
C GLN A 37 13.26 11.71 -34.17
N ASN A 38 12.20 12.53 -34.36
CA ASN A 38 10.97 12.11 -35.05
C ASN A 38 10.86 12.75 -36.46
N THR A 39 11.95 12.74 -37.22
CA THR A 39 12.01 13.37 -38.54
C THR A 39 10.99 12.81 -39.55
N ALA A 40 10.72 11.49 -39.49
CA ALA A 40 9.73 10.83 -40.33
C ALA A 40 8.30 11.39 -40.07
N VAL A 41 7.92 11.48 -38.80
CA VAL A 41 6.61 12.04 -38.39
C VAL A 41 6.52 13.51 -38.74
N ALA A 42 7.61 14.27 -38.60
CA ALA A 42 7.63 15.68 -39.00
C ALA A 42 7.38 15.87 -40.47
N ARG A 43 7.92 15.01 -41.35
CA ARG A 43 7.65 15.02 -42.78
C ARG A 43 6.20 14.66 -43.12
N GLU A 44 5.68 13.61 -42.46
CA GLU A 44 4.29 13.16 -42.69
C GLU A 44 3.27 14.24 -42.28
N GLU A 45 3.52 14.97 -41.19
CA GLU A 45 2.65 15.99 -40.63
C GLU A 45 2.97 17.42 -41.21
N GLY A 46 3.94 17.55 -42.14
CA GLY A 46 4.33 18.81 -42.73
C GLY A 46 4.97 19.82 -41.76
N LEU A 47 5.56 19.35 -40.69
CA LEU A 47 6.22 20.20 -39.68
C LEU A 47 7.65 20.52 -40.11
N VAL A 48 8.00 21.81 -40.18
CA VAL A 48 9.32 22.26 -40.69
C VAL A 48 10.15 22.90 -39.60
N SER A 49 9.73 24.00 -38.99
CA SER A 49 10.50 24.64 -37.94
C SER A 49 9.91 24.36 -36.54
N LEU A 50 10.73 24.43 -35.52
CA LEU A 50 10.35 24.16 -34.14
C LEU A 50 10.93 25.23 -33.22
N LEU A 51 10.09 25.83 -32.39
CA LEU A 51 10.48 26.49 -31.14
C LEU A 51 10.01 25.67 -29.94
N SER A 52 10.92 25.27 -29.11
CA SER A 52 10.63 24.50 -27.86
C SER A 52 11.02 25.33 -26.65
N VAL A 53 10.06 25.57 -25.77
CA VAL A 53 10.20 26.39 -24.58
C VAL A 53 9.89 25.53 -23.35
N PRO A 54 10.73 25.56 -22.30
CA PRO A 54 10.52 24.74 -21.11
C PRO A 54 9.38 25.30 -20.24
N LEU A 55 8.57 24.43 -19.67
CA LEU A 55 7.61 24.75 -18.63
C LEU A 55 8.36 24.70 -17.29
N VAL A 56 8.75 25.85 -16.77
CA VAL A 56 9.54 25.97 -15.54
C VAL A 56 8.70 26.57 -14.42
N PHE A 57 8.66 25.90 -13.28
CA PHE A 57 8.09 26.42 -12.04
C PHE A 57 9.05 26.13 -10.87
N ALA A 58 9.34 27.14 -10.05
CA ALA A 58 10.26 27.04 -8.89
C ALA A 58 11.56 26.30 -9.25
N GLU A 59 12.22 26.69 -10.31
CA GLU A 59 13.45 26.10 -10.85
C GLU A 59 13.36 24.64 -11.35
N ARG A 60 12.19 24.08 -11.39
CA ARG A 60 11.93 22.72 -11.91
C ARG A 60 11.26 22.78 -13.26
N ALA A 61 11.86 22.17 -14.26
CA ALA A 61 11.24 22.00 -15.58
C ALA A 61 10.40 20.71 -15.57
N THR A 62 9.08 20.84 -15.83
CA THR A 62 8.12 19.72 -15.80
C THR A 62 7.67 19.27 -17.18
N GLY A 63 7.93 20.06 -18.21
CA GLY A 63 7.55 19.78 -19.58
C GLY A 63 8.06 20.85 -20.54
N THR A 64 7.62 20.80 -21.79
CA THR A 64 7.90 21.82 -22.81
C THR A 64 6.64 22.19 -23.56
N VAL A 65 6.55 23.44 -24.01
CA VAL A 65 5.64 23.88 -25.06
C VAL A 65 6.41 23.90 -26.37
N ASN A 66 5.85 23.28 -27.39
CA ASN A 66 6.48 23.15 -28.69
C ASN A 66 5.58 23.84 -29.75
N LEU A 67 6.13 24.82 -30.42
CA LEU A 67 5.49 25.52 -31.54
C LEU A 67 6.15 25.07 -32.83
N TYR A 68 5.35 24.60 -33.77
CA TYR A 68 5.81 24.20 -35.13
C TYR A 68 5.24 25.09 -36.20
N THR A 69 6.01 25.28 -37.27
CA THR A 69 5.54 25.92 -38.51
C THR A 69 5.58 24.94 -39.67
N GLY A 70 4.79 25.17 -40.70
CA GLY A 70 4.77 24.38 -41.93
C GLY A 70 5.77 24.86 -42.98
N GLU A 71 6.47 25.96 -42.70
CA GLU A 71 7.47 26.56 -43.58
C GLU A 71 8.76 26.86 -42.79
N PRO A 72 9.93 26.97 -43.47
CA PRO A 72 11.15 27.40 -42.82
C PRO A 72 10.97 28.76 -42.15
N HIS A 73 11.20 28.81 -40.84
CA HIS A 73 11.05 30.00 -40.01
C HIS A 73 12.12 30.07 -38.92
N THR A 74 12.75 31.23 -38.81
CA THR A 74 13.63 31.56 -37.70
C THR A 74 12.85 32.45 -36.74
N PHE A 75 12.56 31.92 -35.54
CA PHE A 75 11.77 32.65 -34.56
C PHE A 75 12.54 33.83 -33.99
N SER A 76 11.91 35.02 -34.05
CA SER A 76 12.45 36.26 -33.50
C SER A 76 12.48 36.23 -31.97
N ASP A 77 13.28 37.13 -31.38
CA ASP A 77 13.33 37.31 -29.93
C ASP A 77 11.99 37.69 -29.32
N GLU A 78 11.12 38.36 -30.07
CA GLU A 78 9.77 38.69 -29.62
C GLU A 78 8.87 37.47 -29.55
N GLU A 79 8.88 36.60 -30.57
CA GLU A 79 8.15 35.34 -30.60
C GLU A 79 8.64 34.38 -29.48
N VAL A 80 9.96 34.32 -29.28
CA VAL A 80 10.55 33.52 -28.19
C VAL A 80 10.09 34.05 -26.86
N ARG A 81 10.10 35.37 -26.62
CA ARG A 81 9.62 35.98 -25.35
C ARG A 81 8.14 35.73 -25.15
N LEU A 82 7.31 35.88 -26.18
CA LEU A 82 5.87 35.64 -26.10
C LEU A 82 5.53 34.19 -25.73
N LEU A 83 6.18 33.21 -26.41
CA LEU A 83 5.97 31.81 -26.12
C LEU A 83 6.53 31.44 -24.73
N SER A 84 7.63 32.07 -24.29
CA SER A 84 8.19 31.86 -22.94
C SER A 84 7.24 32.36 -21.87
N ALA A 85 6.64 33.53 -22.01
CA ALA A 85 5.62 34.05 -21.10
C ALA A 85 4.39 33.12 -21.02
N TYR A 86 3.95 32.63 -22.15
CA TYR A 86 2.87 31.65 -22.23
C TYR A 86 3.25 30.32 -21.51
N ALA A 87 4.47 29.85 -21.68
CA ALA A 87 4.99 28.65 -21.03
C ALA A 87 5.06 28.81 -19.51
N GLU A 88 5.47 29.99 -19.00
CA GLU A 88 5.50 30.29 -17.57
C GLU A 88 4.09 30.27 -16.96
N LEU A 89 3.13 30.92 -17.60
CA LEU A 89 1.72 30.89 -17.17
C LEU A 89 1.14 29.47 -17.19
N SER A 90 1.48 28.70 -18.23
CA SER A 90 1.04 27.30 -18.38
C SER A 90 1.67 26.41 -17.30
N ALA A 91 2.96 26.61 -16.96
CA ALA A 91 3.62 25.88 -15.89
C ALA A 91 2.98 26.15 -14.53
N LEU A 92 2.65 27.42 -14.24
CA LEU A 92 1.95 27.81 -13.02
C LEU A 92 0.55 27.17 -12.94
N ALA A 93 -0.21 27.21 -14.05
CA ALA A 93 -1.56 26.63 -14.10
C ALA A 93 -1.53 25.10 -13.89
N LEU A 94 -0.57 24.41 -14.49
CA LEU A 94 -0.39 22.97 -14.34
C LEU A 94 -0.01 22.59 -12.90
N GLU A 95 0.89 23.38 -12.28
CA GLU A 95 1.29 23.11 -10.89
C GLU A 95 0.14 23.38 -9.92
N LYS A 96 -0.62 24.46 -10.14
CA LYS A 96 -1.83 24.73 -9.36
C LYS A 96 -2.83 23.57 -9.45
N ALA A 97 -3.07 23.04 -10.65
CA ALA A 97 -3.97 21.90 -10.84
C ALA A 97 -3.46 20.65 -10.10
N ARG A 98 -2.16 20.35 -10.18
CA ARG A 98 -1.55 19.23 -9.44
C ARG A 98 -1.66 19.37 -7.93
N LEU A 99 -1.41 20.57 -7.41
CA LEU A 99 -1.56 20.84 -5.97
C LEU A 99 -3.00 20.67 -5.53
N TYR A 100 -3.95 21.15 -6.33
CA TYR A 100 -5.38 20.99 -6.06
C TYR A 100 -5.79 19.51 -6.00
N ASP A 101 -5.41 18.71 -6.99
CA ASP A 101 -5.67 17.26 -7.03
C ASP A 101 -5.09 16.57 -5.79
N ARG A 102 -3.86 16.96 -5.40
CA ARG A 102 -3.23 16.42 -4.20
C ARG A 102 -3.96 16.81 -2.92
N THR A 103 -4.44 18.06 -2.83
CA THR A 103 -5.19 18.53 -1.65
C THR A 103 -6.50 17.76 -1.53
N VAL A 104 -7.25 17.58 -2.62
CA VAL A 104 -8.49 16.79 -2.63
C VAL A 104 -8.24 15.36 -2.17
N ALA A 105 -7.19 14.71 -2.69
CA ALA A 105 -6.84 13.35 -2.30
C ALA A 105 -6.50 13.24 -0.80
N VAL A 106 -5.76 14.21 -0.25
CA VAL A 106 -5.42 14.25 1.18
C VAL A 106 -6.66 14.51 2.04
N GLU A 107 -7.55 15.40 1.62
CA GLU A 107 -8.82 15.66 2.33
C GLU A 107 -9.71 14.42 2.36
N GLU A 108 -9.81 13.68 1.27
CA GLU A 108 -10.57 12.42 1.22
C GLU A 108 -9.99 11.37 2.18
N GLN A 109 -8.66 11.23 2.20
CA GLN A 109 -7.98 10.34 3.14
C GLN A 109 -8.20 10.75 4.60
N LEU A 110 -8.15 12.06 4.89
CA LEU A 110 -8.40 12.57 6.24
C LEU A 110 -9.82 12.27 6.69
N ARG A 111 -10.83 12.56 5.85
CA ARG A 111 -12.24 12.27 6.15
C ARG A 111 -12.49 10.79 6.40
N GLU A 112 -11.91 9.92 5.59
CA GLU A 112 -12.02 8.48 5.80
C GLU A 112 -11.36 8.04 7.11
N SER A 113 -10.18 8.59 7.43
CA SER A 113 -9.49 8.36 8.70
C SER A 113 -10.30 8.84 9.92
N GLU A 114 -10.90 10.03 9.86
CA GLU A 114 -11.77 10.58 10.92
C GLU A 114 -13.03 9.71 11.10
N ARG A 115 -13.65 9.28 10.01
CA ARG A 115 -14.82 8.39 10.03
C ARG A 115 -14.50 7.06 10.69
N LEU A 116 -13.36 6.46 10.33
CA LEU A 116 -12.89 5.20 10.93
C LEU A 116 -12.55 5.35 12.41
N THR A 117 -11.95 6.48 12.81
CA THR A 117 -11.64 6.78 14.21
C THR A 117 -12.91 6.92 15.04
N SER A 118 -13.89 7.67 14.54
CA SER A 118 -15.19 7.82 15.22
C SER A 118 -15.94 6.50 15.32
N LEU A 119 -15.94 5.71 14.25
CA LEU A 119 -16.51 4.36 14.24
C LEU A 119 -15.79 3.45 15.22
N GLY A 120 -14.48 3.62 15.39
CA GLY A 120 -13.66 2.87 16.32
C GLY A 120 -14.04 3.08 17.79
N LEU A 121 -14.21 4.35 18.19
CA LEU A 121 -14.61 4.69 19.55
C LEU A 121 -16.01 4.14 19.86
N LEU A 122 -16.97 4.36 18.95
CA LEU A 122 -18.33 3.85 19.11
C LEU A 122 -18.38 2.31 19.12
N ALA A 123 -17.58 1.68 18.26
CA ALA A 123 -17.49 0.22 18.19
C ALA A 123 -16.93 -0.40 19.48
N ALA A 124 -15.96 0.25 20.12
CA ALA A 124 -15.41 -0.21 21.39
C ALA A 124 -16.45 -0.16 22.53
N GLU A 125 -17.22 0.91 22.60
CA GLU A 125 -18.30 1.08 23.59
C GLU A 125 -19.43 0.06 23.34
N LEU A 126 -19.94 0.01 22.10
CA LEU A 126 -20.98 -0.96 21.71
C LEU A 126 -20.56 -2.42 21.90
N ALA A 127 -19.30 -2.73 21.65
CA ALA A 127 -18.82 -4.10 21.83
C ALA A 127 -18.80 -4.51 23.30
N HIS A 128 -18.45 -3.61 24.22
CA HIS A 128 -18.58 -3.87 25.65
C HIS A 128 -20.05 -4.08 26.06
N GLU A 129 -20.96 -3.22 25.56
CA GLU A 129 -22.39 -3.35 25.84
C GLU A 129 -23.02 -4.61 25.24
N ILE A 130 -22.54 -5.09 24.07
CA ILE A 130 -23.02 -6.35 23.46
C ILE A 130 -22.40 -7.56 24.14
N ARG A 131 -21.14 -7.50 24.55
CA ARG A 131 -20.47 -8.63 25.22
C ARG A 131 -21.10 -8.96 26.57
N ASN A 132 -21.55 -7.97 27.32
CA ASN A 132 -22.19 -8.16 28.60
C ASN A 132 -23.42 -9.08 28.54
N PRO A 133 -24.50 -8.78 27.76
CA PRO A 133 -25.66 -9.68 27.67
C PRO A 133 -25.29 -11.03 27.04
N LEU A 134 -24.34 -11.05 26.08
CA LEU A 134 -23.87 -12.31 25.50
C LEU A 134 -23.20 -13.22 26.54
N THR A 135 -22.42 -12.67 27.47
CA THR A 135 -21.82 -13.42 28.57
C THR A 135 -22.88 -14.04 29.48
N VAL A 136 -23.92 -13.25 29.84
CA VAL A 136 -25.03 -13.75 30.65
C VAL A 136 -25.79 -14.84 29.91
N MET A 137 -26.12 -14.64 28.61
CA MET A 137 -26.78 -15.65 27.80
C MET A 137 -25.96 -16.95 27.71
N LYS A 138 -24.63 -16.84 27.60
CA LYS A 138 -23.73 -18.00 27.53
C LYS A 138 -23.68 -18.76 28.87
N MET A 139 -23.68 -18.06 30.00
CA MET A 139 -23.78 -18.67 31.33
C MET A 139 -25.12 -19.42 31.52
N LEU A 140 -26.23 -18.78 31.16
CA LEU A 140 -27.56 -19.41 31.24
C LEU A 140 -27.66 -20.61 30.31
N HIS A 141 -27.17 -20.48 29.07
CA HIS A 141 -27.10 -21.57 28.11
C HIS A 141 -26.32 -22.77 28.65
N HIS A 142 -25.12 -22.52 29.24
CA HIS A 142 -24.28 -23.57 29.83
C HIS A 142 -25.04 -24.30 30.98
N SER A 143 -25.66 -23.53 31.85
CA SER A 143 -26.46 -24.06 32.97
C SER A 143 -27.63 -24.95 32.50
N VAL A 144 -28.36 -24.50 31.46
CA VAL A 144 -29.47 -25.24 30.89
C VAL A 144 -28.96 -26.47 30.14
N SER A 145 -27.89 -26.35 29.35
CA SER A 145 -27.33 -27.47 28.57
C SER A 145 -26.84 -28.63 29.43
N ALA A 146 -26.30 -28.33 30.64
CA ALA A 146 -25.84 -29.37 31.59
C ALA A 146 -26.95 -30.27 32.10
N GLY A 147 -28.22 -29.87 32.02
CA GLY A 147 -29.37 -30.64 32.47
C GLY A 147 -30.03 -31.51 31.38
N PHE A 148 -29.57 -31.48 30.14
CA PHE A 148 -30.18 -32.26 29.05
C PHE A 148 -29.26 -33.39 28.57
N PRO A 149 -29.78 -34.65 28.46
CA PRO A 149 -29.09 -35.76 27.81
C PRO A 149 -28.77 -35.45 26.34
N ALA A 150 -27.61 -35.96 25.84
CA ALA A 150 -27.14 -35.67 24.48
C ALA A 150 -28.04 -36.19 23.33
N ASP A 151 -28.89 -37.15 23.62
CA ASP A 151 -29.83 -37.81 22.71
C ASP A 151 -31.19 -37.13 22.64
N GLU A 152 -31.43 -36.10 23.45
CA GLU A 152 -32.68 -35.36 23.41
C GLU A 152 -32.73 -34.35 22.25
N PRO A 153 -33.85 -34.22 21.48
CA PRO A 153 -33.97 -33.28 20.38
C PRO A 153 -33.57 -31.82 20.75
N ARG A 154 -33.88 -31.40 22.00
CA ARG A 154 -33.57 -30.08 22.53
C ARG A 154 -32.07 -29.84 22.75
N ALA A 155 -31.28 -30.91 22.94
CA ALA A 155 -29.83 -30.78 23.05
C ALA A 155 -29.19 -30.22 21.75
N ASN A 156 -29.76 -30.58 20.57
CA ASN A 156 -29.33 -30.03 19.30
C ASN A 156 -29.63 -28.51 19.20
N ASP A 157 -30.82 -28.07 19.63
CA ASP A 157 -31.20 -26.66 19.62
C ASP A 157 -30.32 -25.86 20.54
N LEU A 158 -30.00 -26.37 21.72
CA LEU A 158 -29.04 -25.74 22.65
C LEU A 158 -27.66 -25.65 22.04
N ARG A 159 -27.16 -26.70 21.39
CA ARG A 159 -25.86 -26.64 20.69
C ARG A 159 -25.84 -25.56 19.62
N VAL A 160 -26.88 -25.43 18.80
CA VAL A 160 -27.02 -24.40 17.78
C VAL A 160 -27.07 -23.01 18.40
N MET A 161 -27.75 -22.82 19.53
CA MET A 161 -27.73 -21.55 20.27
C MET A 161 -26.32 -21.18 20.74
N GLY A 162 -25.58 -22.12 21.32
CA GLY A 162 -24.21 -21.93 21.73
C GLY A 162 -23.29 -21.48 20.54
N GLU A 163 -23.38 -22.19 19.43
CA GLU A 163 -22.65 -21.84 18.19
C GLU A 163 -22.99 -20.43 17.68
N LYS A 164 -24.27 -20.01 17.80
CA LYS A 164 -24.68 -18.66 17.41
C LYS A 164 -24.15 -17.58 18.35
N MET A 165 -24.14 -17.81 19.65
CA MET A 165 -23.54 -16.90 20.62
C MET A 165 -22.02 -16.75 20.41
N ASP A 166 -21.31 -17.85 20.16
CA ASP A 166 -19.89 -17.80 19.82
C ASP A 166 -19.66 -17.07 18.48
N HIS A 167 -20.56 -17.20 17.54
CA HIS A 167 -20.49 -16.45 16.29
C HIS A 167 -20.66 -14.95 16.50
N LEU A 168 -21.61 -14.53 17.34
CA LEU A 168 -21.82 -13.12 17.70
C LEU A 168 -20.57 -12.53 18.40
N ASN A 169 -19.98 -13.26 19.37
CA ASN A 169 -18.76 -12.82 20.01
C ASN A 169 -17.65 -12.58 18.98
N ARG A 170 -17.43 -13.51 18.05
CA ARG A 170 -16.42 -13.33 16.98
C ARG A 170 -16.71 -12.12 16.07
N ILE A 171 -17.97 -11.78 15.84
CA ILE A 171 -18.32 -10.56 15.09
C ILE A 171 -17.92 -9.32 15.89
N VAL A 172 -18.27 -9.28 17.17
CA VAL A 172 -17.94 -8.16 18.07
C VAL A 172 -16.43 -7.98 18.17
N ASP A 173 -15.66 -9.05 18.35
CA ASP A 173 -14.20 -8.99 18.42
C ASP A 173 -13.60 -8.44 17.12
N ARG A 174 -14.08 -8.90 15.95
CA ARG A 174 -13.63 -8.37 14.64
C ARG A 174 -13.96 -6.90 14.42
N VAL A 175 -15.11 -6.42 14.91
CA VAL A 175 -15.48 -5.01 14.84
C VAL A 175 -14.53 -4.18 15.71
N LEU A 176 -14.21 -4.69 16.91
CA LEU A 176 -13.23 -4.06 17.80
C LEU A 176 -11.82 -3.99 17.21
N ASP A 177 -11.36 -5.10 16.61
CA ASP A 177 -10.05 -5.16 15.97
C ASP A 177 -9.95 -4.15 14.80
N LEU A 178 -11.06 -3.96 14.09
CA LEU A 178 -11.15 -2.96 13.02
C LEU A 178 -11.14 -1.53 13.55
N ALA A 179 -11.65 -1.34 14.75
CA ALA A 179 -11.80 -0.05 15.42
C ALA A 179 -10.52 0.39 16.16
N ARG A 180 -9.71 -0.53 16.61
CA ARG A 180 -8.45 -0.23 17.29
C ARG A 180 -7.43 0.33 16.29
N ARG A 181 -7.02 1.58 16.52
CA ARG A 181 -5.82 2.15 15.94
C ARG A 181 -4.63 1.67 16.76
N ASN A 182 -4.15 0.47 16.52
CA ASN A 182 -2.85 0.11 17.04
C ASN A 182 -1.83 0.63 16.03
N GLU A 183 -1.00 1.57 16.44
CA GLU A 183 0.24 1.85 15.71
C GLU A 183 1.01 0.53 15.68
N PRO A 184 1.48 0.07 14.49
CA PRO A 184 2.15 -1.21 14.39
C PRO A 184 3.44 -1.20 15.23
N GLU A 185 3.63 -2.21 16.06
CA GLU A 185 4.90 -2.44 16.76
C GLU A 185 5.88 -3.04 15.77
N LEU A 186 6.63 -2.17 15.08
CA LEU A 186 7.53 -2.57 14.02
C LEU A 186 8.77 -3.28 14.57
N ALA A 187 8.98 -4.53 14.16
CA ALA A 187 10.13 -5.36 14.47
C ALA A 187 10.66 -6.04 13.19
N PRO A 188 11.90 -6.53 13.15
CA PRO A 188 12.38 -7.38 12.06
C PRO A 188 11.55 -8.66 11.96
N VAL A 189 10.95 -8.91 10.78
CA VAL A 189 10.05 -10.03 10.54
C VAL A 189 10.56 -10.90 9.38
N GLN A 190 10.70 -12.19 9.65
CA GLN A 190 10.91 -13.21 8.63
C GLN A 190 9.56 -13.70 8.10
N VAL A 191 9.11 -13.14 6.98
CA VAL A 191 7.80 -13.42 6.40
C VAL A 191 7.59 -14.91 6.11
N ASN A 192 8.62 -15.60 5.60
CA ASN A 192 8.53 -17.04 5.33
C ASN A 192 8.22 -17.85 6.59
N ARG A 193 8.82 -17.48 7.75
CA ARG A 193 8.57 -18.16 9.01
C ARG A 193 7.13 -18.00 9.47
N LEU A 194 6.55 -16.79 9.39
CA LEU A 194 5.14 -16.58 9.73
C LEU A 194 4.21 -17.41 8.82
N LEU A 195 4.55 -17.56 7.54
CA LEU A 195 3.78 -18.36 6.59
C LEU A 195 3.92 -19.87 6.83
N ASP A 196 5.09 -20.35 7.27
CA ASP A 196 5.30 -21.73 7.67
C ASP A 196 4.48 -22.08 8.92
N ASP A 197 4.52 -21.22 9.95
CA ASP A 197 3.73 -21.36 11.19
C ASP A 197 2.22 -21.36 10.87
N LEU A 198 1.77 -20.49 9.98
CA LEU A 198 0.40 -20.47 9.46
C LEU A 198 0.02 -21.79 8.77
N GLY A 199 0.94 -22.35 7.96
CA GLY A 199 0.73 -23.65 7.30
C GLY A 199 0.52 -24.78 8.30
N ILE A 200 1.25 -24.76 9.42
CA ILE A 200 1.07 -25.72 10.52
C ILE A 200 -0.29 -25.54 11.18
N LEU A 201 -0.66 -24.31 11.52
CA LEU A 201 -1.92 -23.95 12.18
C LEU A 201 -3.14 -24.35 11.36
N THR A 202 -3.10 -24.15 10.04
CA THR A 202 -4.25 -24.37 9.15
C THR A 202 -4.31 -25.79 8.56
N ARG A 203 -3.29 -26.64 8.80
CA ARG A 203 -3.15 -27.98 8.22
C ARG A 203 -4.37 -28.86 8.44
N HIS A 204 -4.93 -28.90 9.64
CA HIS A 204 -6.10 -29.72 9.96
C HIS A 204 -7.31 -29.26 9.13
N LYS A 205 -7.55 -27.97 9.04
CA LYS A 205 -8.67 -27.39 8.28
C LYS A 205 -8.51 -27.61 6.77
N CYS A 206 -7.30 -27.47 6.24
CA CYS A 206 -6.99 -27.79 4.84
C CYS A 206 -7.31 -29.24 4.52
N ARG A 207 -6.87 -30.20 5.37
CA ARG A 207 -7.14 -31.63 5.20
C ARG A 207 -8.63 -31.96 5.26
N ALA A 208 -9.33 -31.40 6.27
CA ALA A 208 -10.78 -31.62 6.44
C ALA A 208 -11.60 -31.14 5.23
N GLN A 209 -11.14 -30.10 4.52
CA GLN A 209 -11.76 -29.53 3.33
C GLN A 209 -11.14 -30.02 2.02
N GLN A 210 -10.20 -30.98 2.05
CA GLN A 210 -9.51 -31.49 0.85
C GLN A 210 -8.83 -30.39 0.03
N VAL A 211 -8.24 -29.37 0.70
CA VAL A 211 -7.51 -28.29 0.06
C VAL A 211 -6.00 -28.60 0.13
N ASP A 212 -5.35 -28.61 -1.04
CA ASP A 212 -3.92 -28.76 -1.18
C ASP A 212 -3.21 -27.41 -0.95
N LEU A 213 -2.45 -27.31 0.16
CA LEU A 213 -1.65 -26.11 0.47
C LEU A 213 -0.27 -26.25 -0.16
N VAL A 214 0.05 -25.38 -1.12
CA VAL A 214 1.30 -25.38 -1.89
C VAL A 214 2.13 -24.15 -1.58
N PRO A 215 3.11 -24.25 -0.67
CA PRO A 215 4.08 -23.18 -0.42
C PRO A 215 5.10 -23.10 -1.55
N ASP A 216 5.45 -21.88 -1.97
CA ASP A 216 6.48 -21.57 -2.96
C ASP A 216 7.26 -20.34 -2.46
N PHE A 217 8.11 -20.58 -1.45
CA PHE A 217 8.84 -19.53 -0.75
C PHE A 217 10.24 -19.36 -1.31
N ASP A 218 10.66 -18.12 -1.52
CA ASP A 218 12.05 -17.80 -1.88
C ASP A 218 12.93 -17.88 -0.64
N GLY A 219 13.91 -18.78 -0.64
CA GLY A 219 14.82 -18.96 0.51
C GLY A 219 15.77 -17.77 0.79
N ARG A 220 15.84 -16.80 -0.14
CA ARG A 220 16.63 -15.56 0.00
C ARG A 220 15.76 -14.34 0.29
N LEU A 221 14.54 -14.56 0.79
CA LEU A 221 13.64 -13.45 1.10
C LEU A 221 14.24 -12.63 2.25
N PRO A 222 14.46 -11.32 2.07
CA PRO A 222 14.95 -10.46 3.13
C PRO A 222 13.90 -10.26 4.22
N GLU A 223 14.35 -9.94 5.42
CA GLU A 223 13.46 -9.48 6.51
C GLU A 223 12.83 -8.14 6.16
N ILE A 224 11.63 -7.94 6.66
CA ILE A 224 10.94 -6.65 6.59
C ILE A 224 10.79 -6.07 7.99
N LEU A 225 10.70 -4.76 8.10
CA LEU A 225 10.31 -4.10 9.35
C LEU A 225 8.78 -4.06 9.39
N GLY A 226 8.17 -4.82 10.31
CA GLY A 226 6.71 -4.97 10.39
C GLY A 226 6.26 -5.44 11.77
N ASP A 227 4.95 -5.43 11.98
CA ASP A 227 4.31 -6.01 13.16
C ASP A 227 3.97 -7.48 12.89
N PRO A 228 4.63 -8.44 13.56
CA PRO A 228 4.42 -9.86 13.31
C PRO A 228 2.99 -10.30 13.60
N THR A 229 2.34 -9.74 14.62
CA THR A 229 0.98 -10.10 15.04
C THR A 229 -0.05 -9.66 14.00
N LEU A 230 0.07 -8.42 13.52
CA LEU A 230 -0.81 -7.90 12.49
C LEU A 230 -0.63 -8.64 11.14
N LEU A 231 0.61 -8.96 10.77
CA LEU A 231 0.90 -9.72 9.56
C LEU A 231 0.38 -11.16 9.64
N GLU A 232 0.58 -11.85 10.78
CA GLU A 232 0.02 -13.18 11.01
C GLU A 232 -1.50 -13.19 10.89
N GLN A 233 -2.17 -12.20 11.50
CA GLN A 233 -3.63 -12.04 11.41
C GLN A 233 -4.09 -11.79 9.97
N ALA A 234 -3.37 -10.97 9.20
CA ALA A 234 -3.67 -10.72 7.79
C ALA A 234 -3.52 -12.00 6.95
N PHE A 235 -2.43 -12.75 7.13
CA PHE A 235 -2.19 -13.99 6.41
C PHE A 235 -3.21 -15.08 6.79
N LEU A 236 -3.58 -15.18 8.06
CA LEU A 236 -4.63 -16.09 8.53
C LEU A 236 -5.99 -15.75 7.90
N ASN A 237 -6.37 -14.46 7.87
CA ASN A 237 -7.59 -14.02 7.22
C ASN A 237 -7.63 -14.38 5.73
N LEU A 238 -6.52 -14.20 5.00
CA LEU A 238 -6.44 -14.59 3.60
C LEU A 238 -6.57 -16.10 3.40
N THR A 239 -5.92 -16.88 4.26
CA THR A 239 -5.99 -18.34 4.21
C THR A 239 -7.40 -18.83 4.50
N LEU A 240 -8.06 -18.31 5.53
CA LEU A 240 -9.43 -18.68 5.87
C LEU A 240 -10.43 -18.29 4.77
N ASN A 241 -10.27 -17.12 4.17
CA ASN A 241 -11.10 -16.69 3.04
C ASN A 241 -10.93 -17.62 1.81
N ALA A 242 -9.69 -18.06 1.53
CA ALA A 242 -9.42 -19.01 0.46
C ALA A 242 -10.06 -20.37 0.74
N LEU A 243 -9.95 -20.90 1.97
CA LEU A 243 -10.58 -22.15 2.36
C LEU A 243 -12.11 -22.07 2.27
N GLU A 244 -12.69 -20.97 2.70
CA GLU A 244 -14.15 -20.74 2.56
C GLU A 244 -14.61 -20.66 1.10
N ALA A 245 -13.74 -20.19 0.19
CA ALA A 245 -14.03 -20.14 -1.24
C ALA A 245 -13.90 -21.52 -1.93
N MET A 246 -13.37 -22.52 -1.24
CA MET A 246 -13.12 -23.88 -1.75
C MET A 246 -13.86 -24.95 -0.93
N PRO A 247 -15.22 -24.93 -0.81
CA PRO A 247 -15.97 -25.86 0.03
C PRO A 247 -15.87 -27.31 -0.44
N SER A 248 -15.58 -27.54 -1.71
CA SER A 248 -15.46 -28.87 -2.33
C SER A 248 -14.00 -29.28 -2.60
N GLY A 249 -13.06 -28.66 -1.88
CA GLY A 249 -11.63 -28.87 -2.10
C GLY A 249 -11.04 -27.94 -3.15
N GLY A 250 -9.74 -28.05 -3.35
CA GLY A 250 -8.99 -27.23 -4.32
C GLY A 250 -7.53 -27.06 -3.95
N ARG A 251 -6.94 -25.98 -4.43
CA ARG A 251 -5.52 -25.66 -4.17
C ARG A 251 -5.35 -24.22 -3.70
N LEU A 252 -4.61 -24.05 -2.62
CA LEU A 252 -4.13 -22.75 -2.13
C LEU A 252 -2.61 -22.68 -2.30
N SER A 253 -2.14 -21.82 -3.19
CA SER A 253 -0.71 -21.55 -3.38
C SER A 253 -0.33 -20.26 -2.68
N ILE A 254 0.71 -20.32 -1.84
CA ILE A 254 1.29 -19.14 -1.17
C ILE A 254 2.70 -18.97 -1.69
N ARG A 255 2.97 -17.82 -2.30
CA ARG A 255 4.27 -17.52 -2.93
C ARG A 255 4.90 -16.29 -2.33
N THR A 256 6.20 -16.34 -2.07
CA THR A 256 7.01 -15.18 -1.68
C THR A 256 8.11 -14.92 -2.69
N ARG A 257 8.40 -13.65 -3.01
CA ARG A 257 9.51 -13.24 -3.88
C ARG A 257 10.04 -11.87 -3.44
N PRO A 258 11.36 -11.64 -3.50
CA PRO A 258 11.93 -10.31 -3.42
C PRO A 258 11.63 -9.53 -4.71
N LEU A 259 11.25 -8.26 -4.58
CA LEU A 259 10.98 -7.37 -5.72
C LEU A 259 11.97 -6.20 -5.73
N PRO A 260 12.76 -6.03 -6.79
CA PRO A 260 13.51 -4.80 -7.03
C PRO A 260 12.57 -3.72 -7.61
N LEU A 261 12.73 -2.47 -7.18
CA LEU A 261 11.94 -1.34 -7.73
C LEU A 261 12.39 -0.93 -9.14
N TYR A 262 13.62 -1.27 -9.55
CA TYR A 262 14.24 -0.97 -10.85
C TYR A 262 15.14 -2.11 -11.34
N PRO A 263 15.60 -2.10 -12.62
CA PRO A 263 16.00 -3.33 -13.32
C PRO A 263 17.15 -4.08 -12.67
N ARG A 264 17.07 -5.37 -12.78
CA ARG A 264 17.94 -6.56 -12.52
C ARG A 264 19.28 -6.44 -11.75
N THR A 265 19.73 -5.27 -11.36
CA THR A 265 21.00 -5.03 -10.64
C THR A 265 20.84 -4.32 -9.29
N ALA A 266 19.64 -3.88 -8.93
CA ALA A 266 19.38 -3.22 -7.66
C ALA A 266 19.01 -4.26 -6.58
N GLU A 267 19.44 -4.03 -5.35
CA GLU A 267 18.99 -4.77 -4.17
C GLU A 267 17.45 -4.75 -4.09
N PRO A 268 16.82 -5.84 -3.63
CA PRO A 268 15.38 -5.88 -3.47
C PRO A 268 14.93 -4.81 -2.45
N THR A 269 13.92 -4.04 -2.83
CA THR A 269 13.36 -2.99 -1.97
C THR A 269 12.01 -3.37 -1.37
N HIS A 270 11.40 -4.43 -1.88
CA HIS A 270 10.09 -4.91 -1.43
C HIS A 270 10.03 -6.43 -1.41
N VAL A 271 9.13 -6.95 -0.60
CA VAL A 271 8.74 -8.35 -0.55
C VAL A 271 7.34 -8.51 -1.13
N LEU A 272 7.18 -9.42 -2.10
CA LEU A 272 5.89 -9.85 -2.61
C LEU A 272 5.43 -11.08 -1.84
N VAL A 273 4.21 -11.03 -1.28
CA VAL A 273 3.49 -12.19 -0.76
C VAL A 273 2.22 -12.36 -1.57
N ARG A 274 2.01 -13.54 -2.16
CA ARG A 274 0.87 -13.83 -3.03
C ARG A 274 0.13 -15.06 -2.57
N PHE A 275 -1.17 -14.91 -2.34
CA PHE A 275 -2.12 -15.99 -2.09
C PHE A 275 -2.95 -16.23 -3.35
N ARG A 276 -3.02 -17.46 -3.82
CA ARG A 276 -3.83 -17.86 -4.97
C ARG A 276 -4.63 -19.11 -4.64
N ASP A 277 -5.94 -19.00 -4.66
CA ASP A 277 -6.86 -20.12 -4.55
C ASP A 277 -7.47 -20.50 -5.90
N THR A 278 -8.05 -21.71 -5.96
CA THR A 278 -8.81 -22.22 -7.11
C THR A 278 -10.32 -22.26 -6.83
N GLY A 279 -10.78 -21.44 -5.91
CA GLY A 279 -12.15 -21.42 -5.42
C GLY A 279 -13.17 -20.80 -6.39
N ILE A 280 -14.35 -20.50 -5.86
CA ILE A 280 -15.49 -19.96 -6.63
C ILE A 280 -15.21 -18.58 -7.25
N GLY A 281 -14.20 -17.86 -6.77
CA GLY A 281 -13.90 -16.50 -7.22
C GLY A 281 -14.98 -15.49 -6.88
N MET A 282 -14.87 -14.27 -7.46
CA MET A 282 -15.76 -13.14 -7.20
C MET A 282 -16.18 -12.45 -8.50
N PRO A 283 -17.45 -11.96 -8.60
CA PRO A 283 -17.90 -11.04 -9.63
C PRO A 283 -17.15 -9.70 -9.56
N GLU A 284 -17.16 -8.96 -10.66
CA GLU A 284 -16.48 -7.68 -10.78
C GLU A 284 -16.91 -6.65 -9.72
N GLU A 285 -18.22 -6.51 -9.46
CA GLU A 285 -18.76 -5.59 -8.46
C GLU A 285 -18.25 -5.89 -7.05
N GLN A 286 -18.19 -7.18 -6.71
CA GLN A 286 -17.69 -7.63 -5.41
C GLN A 286 -16.17 -7.40 -5.30
N ARG A 287 -15.44 -7.63 -6.40
CA ARG A 287 -14.01 -7.41 -6.47
C ARG A 287 -13.65 -5.93 -6.24
N GLN A 288 -14.40 -5.01 -6.86
CA GLN A 288 -14.16 -3.56 -6.69
C GLN A 288 -14.38 -3.08 -5.26
N ARG A 289 -15.29 -3.72 -4.53
CA ARG A 289 -15.60 -3.37 -3.14
C ARG A 289 -14.87 -4.22 -2.09
N ALA A 290 -14.03 -5.15 -2.51
CA ALA A 290 -13.44 -6.17 -1.63
C ALA A 290 -12.63 -5.60 -0.46
N PHE A 291 -12.00 -4.44 -0.63
CA PHE A 291 -11.17 -3.79 0.38
C PHE A 291 -11.84 -2.61 1.08
N THR A 292 -12.89 -2.04 0.49
CA THR A 292 -13.53 -0.81 1.00
C THR A 292 -14.85 -1.07 1.72
N SER A 293 -15.52 -2.20 1.47
CA SER A 293 -16.82 -2.48 2.06
C SER A 293 -16.69 -3.28 3.36
N LEU A 294 -17.14 -2.68 4.45
CA LEU A 294 -17.14 -3.27 5.79
C LEU A 294 -18.18 -4.39 5.97
N LEU A 295 -19.16 -4.53 5.06
CA LEU A 295 -20.31 -5.44 5.21
C LEU A 295 -20.66 -6.22 3.92
N SER A 296 -19.83 -6.22 2.87
CA SER A 296 -20.12 -6.90 1.62
C SER A 296 -19.73 -8.38 1.67
N SER A 297 -20.47 -9.18 2.44
CA SER A 297 -20.40 -10.63 2.32
C SER A 297 -21.66 -11.15 1.64
N THR A 298 -21.51 -11.79 0.49
CA THR A 298 -22.58 -12.58 -0.15
C THR A 298 -22.73 -13.97 0.48
N LYS A 299 -21.91 -14.28 1.50
CA LYS A 299 -21.90 -15.60 2.16
C LYS A 299 -22.78 -15.58 3.40
N PRO A 300 -23.61 -16.63 3.65
CA PRO A 300 -24.49 -16.73 4.82
C PRO A 300 -23.77 -16.66 6.19
N LYS A 301 -22.46 -16.88 6.23
CA LYS A 301 -21.62 -16.88 7.45
C LYS A 301 -20.45 -15.90 7.39
N GLY A 302 -20.29 -15.11 6.32
CA GLY A 302 -19.17 -14.17 6.15
C GLY A 302 -19.52 -12.78 6.67
N THR A 303 -18.68 -12.19 7.50
CA THR A 303 -18.87 -10.82 8.04
C THR A 303 -18.44 -9.72 7.06
N GLY A 304 -17.78 -10.06 5.95
CA GLY A 304 -17.25 -9.08 4.99
C GLY A 304 -16.04 -8.27 5.46
N LEU A 305 -15.63 -8.40 6.72
CA LEU A 305 -14.61 -7.59 7.37
C LEU A 305 -13.17 -8.06 7.09
N GLY A 306 -12.95 -9.30 6.70
CA GLY A 306 -11.62 -9.90 6.63
C GLY A 306 -10.67 -9.25 5.62
N LEU A 307 -11.15 -8.90 4.41
CA LEU A 307 -10.32 -8.27 3.39
C LEU A 307 -10.04 -6.79 3.68
N ALA A 308 -10.99 -6.07 4.26
CA ALA A 308 -10.80 -4.70 4.71
C ALA A 308 -9.71 -4.62 5.79
N MET A 309 -9.68 -5.60 6.72
CA MET A 309 -8.63 -5.69 7.73
C MET A 309 -7.25 -5.97 7.10
N VAL A 310 -7.18 -6.89 6.13
CA VAL A 310 -5.92 -7.15 5.41
C VAL A 310 -5.42 -5.89 4.71
N ALA A 311 -6.30 -5.13 4.07
CA ALA A 311 -5.93 -3.87 3.43
C ALA A 311 -5.34 -2.86 4.44
N ARG A 312 -5.95 -2.71 5.61
CA ARG A 312 -5.45 -1.84 6.69
C ARG A 312 -4.08 -2.29 7.23
N VAL A 313 -3.88 -3.59 7.42
CA VAL A 313 -2.58 -4.12 7.86
C VAL A 313 -1.51 -3.78 6.82
N VAL A 314 -1.80 -3.99 5.52
CA VAL A 314 -0.86 -3.68 4.44
C VAL A 314 -0.58 -2.17 4.38
N GLU A 315 -1.58 -1.31 4.55
CA GLU A 315 -1.44 0.14 4.60
C GLU A 315 -0.62 0.61 5.81
N ALA A 316 -0.86 0.03 7.00
CA ALA A 316 -0.07 0.32 8.20
C ALA A 316 1.42 -0.03 8.05
N HIS A 317 1.73 -0.97 7.16
CA HIS A 317 3.09 -1.35 6.76
C HIS A 317 3.59 -0.57 5.52
N GLU A 318 2.89 0.49 5.08
CA GLU A 318 3.19 1.26 3.85
C GLU A 318 3.28 0.39 2.59
N GLY A 319 2.59 -0.74 2.59
CA GLY A 319 2.55 -1.69 1.50
C GLY A 319 1.46 -1.38 0.47
N GLN A 320 1.38 -2.23 -0.52
CA GLN A 320 0.34 -2.21 -1.54
C GLN A 320 -0.34 -3.56 -1.63
N ILE A 321 -1.67 -3.57 -1.79
CA ILE A 321 -2.45 -4.79 -1.99
C ILE A 321 -3.20 -4.74 -3.32
N ARG A 322 -3.24 -5.87 -4.02
CA ARG A 322 -3.99 -6.02 -5.28
C ARG A 322 -4.76 -7.33 -5.28
N ILE A 323 -5.97 -7.29 -5.82
CA ILE A 323 -6.83 -8.45 -5.98
C ILE A 323 -7.14 -8.68 -7.47
N TRP A 324 -7.02 -9.92 -7.89
CA TRP A 324 -7.52 -10.42 -9.15
C TRP A 324 -8.43 -11.61 -8.88
N SER A 325 -9.65 -11.60 -9.41
CA SER A 325 -10.62 -12.69 -9.24
C SER A 325 -11.56 -12.72 -10.43
N ARG A 326 -11.99 -13.93 -10.79
CA ARG A 326 -13.07 -14.16 -11.75
C ARG A 326 -13.95 -15.29 -11.23
N PRO A 327 -15.27 -15.24 -11.48
CA PRO A 327 -16.18 -16.33 -11.12
C PRO A 327 -15.67 -17.68 -11.66
N HIS A 328 -15.67 -18.69 -10.80
CA HIS A 328 -15.22 -20.06 -11.07
C HIS A 328 -13.75 -20.22 -11.52
N ARG A 329 -12.91 -19.19 -11.32
CA ARG A 329 -11.47 -19.24 -11.63
C ARG A 329 -10.58 -18.94 -10.44
N GLY A 330 -11.18 -18.83 -9.25
CA GLY A 330 -10.47 -18.54 -8.01
C GLY A 330 -10.09 -17.06 -7.85
N THR A 331 -9.32 -16.80 -6.81
CA THR A 331 -8.86 -15.47 -6.44
C THR A 331 -7.35 -15.46 -6.26
N THR A 332 -6.73 -14.35 -6.65
CA THR A 332 -5.31 -14.07 -6.38
C THR A 332 -5.21 -12.74 -5.67
N ILE A 333 -4.63 -12.74 -4.47
CA ILE A 333 -4.33 -11.54 -3.70
C ILE A 333 -2.81 -11.42 -3.59
N SER A 334 -2.29 -10.26 -3.93
CA SER A 334 -0.86 -9.96 -3.88
C SER A 334 -0.62 -8.75 -2.99
N MET A 335 0.26 -8.90 -2.01
CA MET A 335 0.72 -7.84 -1.11
C MET A 335 2.17 -7.55 -1.43
N VAL A 336 2.52 -6.27 -1.47
CA VAL A 336 3.89 -5.78 -1.67
C VAL A 336 4.23 -4.97 -0.44
N LEU A 337 5.18 -5.46 0.36
CA LEU A 337 5.61 -4.85 1.62
C LEU A 337 7.02 -4.28 1.46
N PRO A 338 7.31 -3.05 1.92
CA PRO A 338 8.64 -2.46 1.81
C PRO A 338 9.63 -3.16 2.73
N ILE A 339 10.85 -3.35 2.23
CA ILE A 339 12.01 -3.71 3.05
C ILE A 339 12.53 -2.40 3.61
N ARG A 340 12.31 -2.15 4.90
CA ARG A 340 12.87 -1.01 5.59
C ARG A 340 14.18 -1.44 6.25
N ALA A 341 15.28 -0.70 6.00
CA ALA A 341 16.43 -0.78 6.87
C ALA A 341 16.03 -0.17 8.23
N GLU A 342 16.42 -0.78 9.35
CA GLU A 342 16.38 -0.07 10.62
C GLU A 342 17.03 1.30 10.43
N PRO A 343 16.44 2.39 10.97
CA PRO A 343 17.17 3.65 11.02
C PRO A 343 18.49 3.35 11.73
N ALA A 344 19.61 3.51 11.01
CA ALA A 344 20.92 3.32 11.57
C ALA A 344 20.94 4.09 12.91
N THR A 345 21.09 3.39 14.01
CA THR A 345 21.28 3.99 15.32
C THR A 345 22.50 4.87 15.18
N VAL A 346 22.29 6.17 15.06
CA VAL A 346 23.35 7.16 15.11
C VAL A 346 24.03 6.92 16.44
N PRO A 347 25.32 6.51 16.48
CA PRO A 347 26.01 6.34 17.76
C PRO A 347 25.91 7.67 18.46
N GLY A 348 25.22 7.69 19.58
CA GLY A 348 25.03 8.88 20.39
C GLY A 348 26.38 9.55 20.61
N HIS A 349 26.53 10.75 20.05
CA HIS A 349 27.53 11.68 20.55
C HIS A 349 27.10 11.96 21.98
N GLY A 350 27.71 11.24 22.91
CA GLY A 350 27.66 11.56 24.33
C GLY A 350 28.16 13.00 24.50
N ILE A 351 27.23 13.89 24.71
CA ILE A 351 27.53 15.20 25.27
C ILE A 351 27.92 14.94 26.71
N PRO A 352 29.15 15.26 27.16
CA PRO A 352 29.49 15.15 28.56
C PRO A 352 28.75 16.27 29.30
N THR A 353 27.65 15.94 29.93
CA THR A 353 27.02 16.76 30.97
C THR A 353 27.64 16.36 32.30
N GLU A 354 28.77 16.94 32.64
CA GLU A 354 29.20 17.15 34.01
C GLU A 354 29.90 18.51 34.10
N VAL A 355 29.10 19.51 34.40
CA VAL A 355 29.59 20.74 35.05
C VAL A 355 29.17 20.60 36.51
N ASP A 356 30.15 20.24 37.33
CA ASP A 356 30.06 20.28 38.78
C ASP A 356 30.07 21.74 39.26
N PRO A 357 29.01 22.26 39.92
CA PRO A 357 29.07 23.58 40.58
C PRO A 357 29.28 23.38 42.09
N GLY A 358 30.52 23.25 42.53
CA GLY A 358 30.73 23.15 43.99
C GLY A 358 32.19 23.02 44.40
N GLY A 359 32.92 24.10 44.48
CA GLY A 359 34.24 24.13 45.02
C GLY A 359 34.63 25.54 45.43
N THR A 360 34.33 25.86 46.67
CA THR A 360 34.64 27.07 47.44
C THR A 360 36.12 27.48 47.37
N ALA A 361 36.30 28.80 47.30
CA ALA A 361 37.55 29.52 47.51
C ALA A 361 38.21 29.17 48.88
N ALA A 362 39.49 28.91 48.89
CA ALA A 362 40.42 29.41 49.90
C ALA A 362 41.87 29.01 49.60
N GLU A 363 42.71 29.98 49.81
CA GLU A 363 44.13 29.97 50.15
C GLU A 363 45.14 30.08 49.05
N ALA A 364 45.49 31.38 48.99
CA ALA A 364 46.75 31.91 48.51
C ALA A 364 47.97 31.40 49.31
N ARG A 365 49.10 31.40 48.66
CA ARG A 365 50.46 31.80 49.09
C ARG A 365 51.55 30.81 48.77
N ASN A 366 52.50 31.43 48.12
CA ASN A 366 53.99 31.20 48.23
C ASN A 366 54.58 29.88 47.72
N HIS A 367 55.38 29.92 46.69
CA HIS A 367 56.82 30.18 46.80
C HIS A 367 57.47 30.24 45.41
N THR A 368 58.23 31.29 45.26
CA THR A 368 59.40 31.69 44.47
C THR A 368 60.45 30.56 44.43
N GLU A 369 61.22 30.54 43.33
CA GLU A 369 62.61 30.07 43.12
C GLU A 369 62.79 28.56 42.81
N ALA A 370 63.20 28.29 41.62
CA ALA A 370 64.56 28.00 41.09
C ALA A 370 64.42 27.66 39.58
#